data_5f3f7fcd49777c08fc59641a2577ef74
#
_entry.id   5f3f7fcd49777c08fc59641a2577ef74
#
_cell.length_a   1.000
_cell.length_b   1.000
_cell.length_c   1.000
_cell.angle_alpha   90.00
_cell.angle_beta   90.00
_cell.angle_gamma   90.00
#
_symmetry.space_group_name_H-M   'P 1'
#
loop_
_entity.id
_entity.type
_entity.pdbx_description
1 polymer ?
#
loop_
_entity_poly.entity_id
_entity_poly.type
_entity_poly.pdbx_seq_one_letter_code
_entity_poly.pdbx_strand_id
1 'polypeptide(L)'
;MTSPAPLRVVVSGGGTAGHIYPALAVAQAMRAAPLELLYLHGPSRIDAEVLAHAGIVHRRLDAVPIVGTSPFRLAGNVLRLLRASWQAWREMSAFRPHAVLATGGYVSAPAMLAARLRGVPVVLYLPDAEPGLAVRAFAPLARRIALSFPVTMRYFKPGKAIVTGYPVRPEFLQANRAQGQRLFDLADDLPVVMVMGGSTGAHSLNLTVSDALEPLLHHAQVIHLCGVQDEQLLRQQRGGLDPTLRQRYRLFRYLHRGVPEAMAASDLIVCRAGASALAELPLLRLPAVLVPHPYGHQDANAAFLVEHGGAVSLPDAALGQGGLLGLVLDLLEDDKRRAEMAEAMGRLARPQAADNIAALVLAVARRKRGTS
;
A
#
# COMPACT_ATOMS: atom_id res chain seq x y z
N MET A 1 33.12 26.32 -7.33
CA MET A 1 32.10 26.18 -6.26
C MET A 1 32.01 24.69 -5.95
N THR A 2 32.46 24.24 -4.79
CA THR A 2 32.34 22.83 -4.37
C THR A 2 30.89 22.49 -4.21
N SER A 3 30.42 21.45 -4.92
CA SER A 3 29.06 20.92 -4.73
C SER A 3 28.84 20.64 -3.25
N PRO A 4 27.71 21.05 -2.69
CA PRO A 4 27.40 20.77 -1.27
C PRO A 4 27.43 19.26 -1.02
N ALA A 5 28.10 18.83 0.06
CA ALA A 5 28.15 17.43 0.45
C ALA A 5 26.72 16.80 0.47
N PRO A 6 26.56 15.54 0.05
CA PRO A 6 25.25 14.91 -0.04
C PRO A 6 24.55 14.82 1.32
N LEU A 7 23.23 14.92 1.33
CA LEU A 7 22.44 14.59 2.51
C LEU A 7 22.45 13.07 2.72
N ARG A 8 22.49 12.63 3.97
CA ARG A 8 22.42 11.21 4.32
C ARG A 8 21.11 10.90 5.01
N VAL A 9 20.32 10.01 4.42
CA VAL A 9 19.00 9.61 4.93
C VAL A 9 18.95 8.11 5.11
N VAL A 10 18.49 7.67 6.28
CA VAL A 10 18.11 6.29 6.52
C VAL A 10 16.62 6.15 6.26
N VAL A 11 16.24 5.11 5.51
CA VAL A 11 14.83 4.69 5.37
C VAL A 11 14.65 3.37 6.09
N SER A 12 13.57 3.21 6.84
CA SER A 12 13.25 1.97 7.53
C SER A 12 11.77 1.64 7.43
N GLY A 13 11.50 0.42 7.00
CA GLY A 13 10.15 -0.12 6.81
C GLY A 13 10.22 -1.48 6.15
N GLY A 14 9.08 -2.15 5.98
CA GLY A 14 9.02 -3.45 5.33
C GLY A 14 8.17 -4.46 6.09
N GLY A 15 8.29 -5.73 5.68
CA GLY A 15 7.47 -6.83 6.18
C GLY A 15 6.16 -6.99 5.40
N THR A 16 5.66 -5.96 4.74
CA THR A 16 4.53 -6.02 3.81
C THR A 16 4.71 -5.04 2.66
N ALA A 17 4.02 -5.30 1.53
CA ALA A 17 4.01 -4.42 0.36
C ALA A 17 3.59 -2.98 0.70
N GLY A 18 2.62 -2.83 1.63
CA GLY A 18 2.11 -1.53 2.07
C GLY A 18 3.12 -0.64 2.80
N HIS A 19 4.27 -1.17 3.22
CA HIS A 19 5.34 -0.40 3.86
C HIS A 19 6.58 -0.22 2.99
N ILE A 20 6.89 -1.20 2.13
CA ILE A 20 8.09 -1.13 1.30
C ILE A 20 7.89 -0.26 0.05
N TYR A 21 6.78 -0.40 -0.67
CA TYR A 21 6.54 0.38 -1.89
C TYR A 21 6.41 1.90 -1.63
N PRO A 22 5.69 2.37 -0.60
CA PRO A 22 5.71 3.77 -0.22
C PRO A 22 7.11 4.30 0.09
N ALA A 23 7.92 3.52 0.82
CA ALA A 23 9.30 3.88 1.13
C ALA A 23 10.15 4.03 -0.14
N LEU A 24 9.98 3.13 -1.12
CA LEU A 24 10.68 3.19 -2.41
C LEU A 24 10.25 4.39 -3.24
N ALA A 25 8.96 4.68 -3.32
CA ALA A 25 8.44 5.84 -4.04
C ALA A 25 9.04 7.15 -3.47
N VAL A 26 9.06 7.29 -2.14
CA VAL A 26 9.69 8.45 -1.48
C VAL A 26 11.21 8.48 -1.69
N ALA A 27 11.88 7.32 -1.60
CA ALA A 27 13.32 7.23 -1.87
C ALA A 27 13.67 7.68 -3.29
N GLN A 28 12.86 7.32 -4.27
CA GLN A 28 13.01 7.74 -5.65
C GLN A 28 12.78 9.25 -5.81
N ALA A 29 11.73 9.80 -5.20
CA ALA A 29 11.46 11.24 -5.21
C ALA A 29 12.60 12.06 -4.57
N MET A 30 13.23 11.53 -3.51
CA MET A 30 14.39 12.18 -2.88
C MET A 30 15.65 12.25 -3.76
N ARG A 31 15.78 11.38 -4.79
CA ARG A 31 16.94 11.36 -5.71
C ARG A 31 17.12 12.63 -6.55
N ALA A 32 16.12 13.51 -6.59
CA ALA A 32 16.24 14.84 -7.19
C ALA A 32 17.26 15.75 -6.44
N ALA A 33 17.66 15.39 -5.24
CA ALA A 33 18.69 16.08 -4.46
C ALA A 33 19.97 15.23 -4.36
N PRO A 34 21.17 15.85 -4.14
CA PRO A 34 22.38 15.12 -3.79
C PRO A 34 22.16 14.33 -2.49
N LEU A 35 22.06 13.00 -2.59
CA LEU A 35 21.60 12.13 -1.51
C LEU A 35 22.40 10.82 -1.46
N GLU A 36 22.82 10.44 -0.26
CA GLU A 36 23.20 9.07 0.09
C GLU A 36 22.05 8.44 0.89
N LEU A 37 21.64 7.23 0.51
CA LEU A 37 20.52 6.54 1.10
C LEU A 37 20.92 5.16 1.60
N LEU A 38 20.56 4.84 2.85
CA LEU A 38 20.68 3.52 3.45
C LEU A 38 19.28 3.01 3.84
N TYR A 39 18.92 1.81 3.40
CA TYR A 39 17.65 1.18 3.78
C TYR A 39 17.86 0.11 4.85
N LEU A 40 17.11 0.20 5.96
CA LEU A 40 17.08 -0.80 7.02
C LEU A 40 15.78 -1.60 6.91
N HIS A 41 15.89 -2.91 6.62
CA HIS A 41 14.74 -3.79 6.43
C HIS A 41 14.77 -5.00 7.38
N GLY A 42 13.64 -5.71 7.49
CA GLY A 42 13.51 -6.93 8.28
C GLY A 42 14.05 -8.18 7.58
N PRO A 43 13.79 -9.38 8.12
CA PRO A 43 14.30 -10.64 7.59
C PRO A 43 13.60 -11.09 6.29
N SER A 44 12.65 -10.34 5.75
CA SER A 44 11.95 -10.67 4.50
C SER A 44 12.90 -10.75 3.31
N ARG A 45 12.92 -11.90 2.61
CA ARG A 45 13.69 -12.06 1.35
C ARG A 45 13.12 -11.17 0.24
N ILE A 46 11.79 -11.04 0.19
CA ILE A 46 11.09 -10.22 -0.80
C ILE A 46 11.53 -8.76 -0.67
N ASP A 47 11.62 -8.23 0.57
CA ASP A 47 12.09 -6.87 0.80
C ASP A 47 13.52 -6.68 0.28
N ALA A 48 14.42 -7.64 0.55
CA ALA A 48 15.80 -7.57 0.09
C ALA A 48 15.92 -7.61 -1.45
N GLU A 49 15.18 -8.48 -2.11
CA GLU A 49 15.15 -8.60 -3.57
C GLU A 49 14.61 -7.32 -4.23
N VAL A 50 13.53 -6.76 -3.71
CA VAL A 50 12.93 -5.50 -4.21
C VAL A 50 13.91 -4.33 -4.05
N LEU A 51 14.60 -4.22 -2.91
CA LEU A 51 15.60 -3.17 -2.67
C LEU A 51 16.84 -3.32 -3.57
N ALA A 52 17.29 -4.55 -3.79
CA ALA A 52 18.41 -4.85 -4.70
C ALA A 52 18.07 -4.45 -6.15
N HIS A 53 16.87 -4.80 -6.62
CA HIS A 53 16.41 -4.40 -7.95
C HIS A 53 16.28 -2.87 -8.10
N ALA A 54 15.93 -2.17 -7.03
CA ALA A 54 15.87 -0.71 -7.01
C ALA A 54 17.27 -0.04 -6.91
N GLY A 55 18.35 -0.80 -6.80
CA GLY A 55 19.72 -0.30 -6.66
C GLY A 55 19.93 0.49 -5.36
N ILE A 56 19.24 0.13 -4.28
CA ILE A 56 19.32 0.81 -2.98
C ILE A 56 20.25 0.03 -2.04
N VAL A 57 21.22 0.73 -1.46
CA VAL A 57 22.07 0.14 -0.40
C VAL A 57 21.22 -0.19 0.80
N HIS A 58 21.21 -1.45 1.22
CA HIS A 58 20.35 -1.91 2.30
C HIS A 58 21.08 -2.79 3.32
N ARG A 59 20.52 -2.87 4.53
CA ARG A 59 21.00 -3.72 5.61
C ARG A 59 19.81 -4.38 6.30
N ARG A 60 19.97 -5.66 6.61
CA ARG A 60 18.98 -6.45 7.34
C ARG A 60 19.10 -6.21 8.84
N LEU A 61 17.96 -6.05 9.51
CA LEU A 61 17.81 -6.06 10.96
C LEU A 61 17.10 -7.34 11.41
N ASP A 62 17.49 -7.90 12.55
CA ASP A 62 16.83 -9.06 13.16
C ASP A 62 15.54 -8.67 13.91
N ALA A 63 14.74 -7.81 13.30
CA ALA A 63 13.49 -7.32 13.86
C ALA A 63 12.40 -8.39 13.78
N VAL A 64 11.53 -8.42 14.79
CA VAL A 64 10.35 -9.30 14.87
C VAL A 64 9.12 -8.52 15.34
N PRO A 65 7.91 -8.96 14.97
CA PRO A 65 6.68 -8.38 15.52
C PRO A 65 6.63 -8.56 17.05
N ILE A 66 6.26 -7.49 17.77
CA ILE A 66 6.08 -7.54 19.24
C ILE A 66 4.60 -7.63 19.58
N VAL A 67 3.76 -6.94 18.81
CA VAL A 67 2.31 -6.91 19.01
C VAL A 67 1.69 -8.21 18.47
N GLY A 68 0.73 -8.76 19.19
CA GLY A 68 0.04 -10.01 18.81
C GLY A 68 0.80 -11.29 19.22
N THR A 69 1.83 -11.17 20.06
CA THR A 69 2.59 -12.33 20.54
C THR A 69 2.12 -12.79 21.92
N SER A 70 2.20 -14.10 22.18
CA SER A 70 1.89 -14.69 23.49
C SER A 70 2.74 -14.03 24.60
N PRO A 71 2.18 -13.81 25.81
CA PRO A 71 2.91 -13.26 26.96
C PRO A 71 4.22 -14.01 27.26
N PHE A 72 4.27 -15.31 27.05
CA PHE A 72 5.46 -16.15 27.25
C PHE A 72 6.61 -15.83 26.25
N ARG A 73 6.29 -15.22 25.10
CA ARG A 73 7.29 -14.82 24.08
C ARG A 73 7.70 -13.35 24.21
N LEU A 74 7.02 -12.59 25.06
CA LEU A 74 7.22 -11.14 25.17
C LEU A 74 8.65 -10.78 25.57
N ALA A 75 9.22 -11.45 26.58
CA ALA A 75 10.59 -11.20 27.03
C ALA A 75 11.63 -11.45 25.91
N GLY A 76 11.48 -12.56 25.17
CA GLY A 76 12.33 -12.87 24.03
C GLY A 76 12.20 -11.83 22.90
N ASN A 77 10.98 -11.33 22.64
CA ASN A 77 10.75 -10.33 21.61
C ASN A 77 11.30 -8.94 22.01
N VAL A 78 11.24 -8.58 23.30
CA VAL A 78 11.90 -7.37 23.81
C VAL A 78 13.42 -7.46 23.63
N LEU A 79 14.03 -8.60 23.95
CA LEU A 79 15.47 -8.81 23.73
C LEU A 79 15.83 -8.69 22.24
N ARG A 80 15.02 -9.26 21.35
CA ARG A 80 15.19 -9.13 19.90
C ARG A 80 15.05 -7.67 19.43
N LEU A 81 14.08 -6.92 19.98
CA LEU A 81 13.96 -5.49 19.71
C LEU A 81 15.20 -4.72 20.11
N LEU A 82 15.74 -4.98 21.31
CA LEU A 82 16.97 -4.35 21.79
C LEU A 82 18.16 -4.68 20.90
N ARG A 83 18.30 -5.96 20.49
CA ARG A 83 19.35 -6.40 19.55
C ARG A 83 19.21 -5.72 18.20
N ALA A 84 18.00 -5.68 17.62
CA ALA A 84 17.74 -4.99 16.34
C ALA A 84 17.99 -3.47 16.46
N SER A 85 17.67 -2.87 17.61
CA SER A 85 17.96 -1.46 17.87
C SER A 85 19.46 -1.18 17.97
N TRP A 86 20.23 -2.08 18.56
CA TRP A 86 21.69 -2.00 18.59
C TRP A 86 22.30 -2.16 17.18
N GLN A 87 21.79 -3.12 16.37
CA GLN A 87 22.19 -3.26 14.97
C GLN A 87 21.91 -1.95 14.19
N ALA A 88 20.71 -1.40 14.31
CA ALA A 88 20.35 -0.13 13.66
C ALA A 88 21.24 1.02 14.15
N TRP A 89 21.55 1.08 15.45
CA TRP A 89 22.45 2.08 16.02
C TRP A 89 23.87 1.97 15.44
N ARG A 90 24.41 0.77 15.28
CA ARG A 90 25.72 0.51 14.68
C ARG A 90 25.76 0.96 13.22
N GLU A 91 24.76 0.59 12.41
CA GLU A 91 24.68 1.01 11.01
C GLU A 91 24.56 2.54 10.88
N MET A 92 23.73 3.18 11.72
CA MET A 92 23.61 4.64 11.77
C MET A 92 24.88 5.32 12.29
N SER A 93 25.67 4.67 13.13
CA SER A 93 26.96 5.20 13.61
C SER A 93 27.98 5.31 12.49
N ALA A 94 28.04 4.30 11.63
CA ALA A 94 28.91 4.31 10.46
C ALA A 94 28.40 5.27 9.37
N PHE A 95 27.10 5.24 9.08
CA PHE A 95 26.48 6.02 8.02
C PHE A 95 26.28 7.50 8.36
N ARG A 96 26.11 7.85 9.66
CA ARG A 96 25.91 9.22 10.19
C ARG A 96 24.75 9.96 9.48
N PRO A 97 23.51 9.46 9.55
CA PRO A 97 22.38 10.06 8.85
C PRO A 97 21.99 11.43 9.44
N HIS A 98 21.47 12.31 8.58
CA HIS A 98 20.87 13.60 8.97
C HIS A 98 19.39 13.48 9.29
N ALA A 99 18.69 12.47 8.76
CA ALA A 99 17.31 12.15 9.08
C ALA A 99 17.02 10.65 8.89
N VAL A 100 15.93 10.18 9.52
CA VAL A 100 15.37 8.85 9.31
C VAL A 100 13.94 9.00 8.82
N LEU A 101 13.58 8.29 7.73
CA LEU A 101 12.21 8.05 7.32
C LEU A 101 11.78 6.66 7.81
N ALA A 102 10.77 6.59 8.66
CA ALA A 102 10.15 5.36 9.14
C ALA A 102 8.78 5.20 8.47
N THR A 103 8.57 4.13 7.68
CA THR A 103 7.32 3.92 6.93
C THR A 103 6.38 2.91 7.58
N GLY A 104 6.62 2.59 8.84
CA GLY A 104 5.80 1.65 9.60
C GLY A 104 6.32 0.20 9.53
N GLY A 105 5.48 -0.71 10.00
CA GLY A 105 5.89 -2.08 10.24
C GLY A 105 6.77 -2.21 11.50
N TYR A 106 6.94 -3.45 11.97
CA TYR A 106 7.74 -3.76 13.16
C TYR A 106 9.23 -3.42 13.00
N VAL A 107 9.71 -3.28 11.77
CA VAL A 107 11.10 -2.94 11.44
C VAL A 107 11.43 -1.48 11.74
N SER A 108 10.44 -0.59 11.69
CA SER A 108 10.65 0.84 11.96
C SER A 108 10.95 1.13 13.44
N ALA A 109 10.42 0.32 14.37
CA ALA A 109 10.61 0.54 15.81
C ALA A 109 12.09 0.56 16.25
N PRO A 110 12.93 -0.47 15.91
CA PRO A 110 14.35 -0.44 16.25
C PRO A 110 15.12 0.71 15.61
N ALA A 111 14.78 1.09 14.36
CA ALA A 111 15.41 2.22 13.70
C ALA A 111 15.05 3.56 14.37
N MET A 112 13.79 3.74 14.81
CA MET A 112 13.36 4.93 15.53
C MET A 112 14.01 5.05 16.92
N LEU A 113 14.17 3.95 17.66
CA LEU A 113 14.88 3.93 18.94
C LEU A 113 16.36 4.30 18.74
N ALA A 114 17.04 3.69 17.77
CA ALA A 114 18.42 4.00 17.45
C ALA A 114 18.59 5.47 17.04
N ALA A 115 17.70 6.01 16.20
CA ALA A 115 17.70 7.41 15.81
C ALA A 115 17.54 8.35 17.00
N ARG A 116 16.61 8.02 17.94
CA ARG A 116 16.38 8.80 19.17
C ARG A 116 17.63 8.88 20.04
N LEU A 117 18.30 7.74 20.24
CA LEU A 117 19.54 7.66 21.02
C LEU A 117 20.71 8.45 20.40
N ARG A 118 20.72 8.59 19.08
CA ARG A 118 21.73 9.36 18.35
C ARG A 118 21.34 10.83 18.11
N GLY A 119 20.19 11.27 18.57
CA GLY A 119 19.71 12.63 18.30
C GLY A 119 19.43 12.88 16.81
N VAL A 120 19.17 11.81 16.01
CA VAL A 120 18.80 11.93 14.61
C VAL A 120 17.29 12.13 14.51
N PRO A 121 16.81 13.17 13.82
CA PRO A 121 15.37 13.41 13.70
C PRO A 121 14.71 12.35 12.82
N VAL A 122 13.49 11.94 13.23
CA VAL A 122 12.67 10.95 12.53
C VAL A 122 11.46 11.62 11.89
N VAL A 123 11.21 11.30 10.63
CA VAL A 123 9.92 11.49 9.96
C VAL A 123 9.23 10.14 9.94
N LEU A 124 8.06 10.04 10.59
CA LEU A 124 7.24 8.84 10.59
C LEU A 124 6.15 8.99 9.53
N TYR A 125 6.02 8.02 8.63
CA TYR A 125 4.93 7.97 7.67
C TYR A 125 3.89 6.92 8.09
N LEU A 126 2.61 7.29 8.02
CA LEU A 126 1.46 6.42 8.31
C LEU A 126 0.61 6.19 7.07
N PRO A 127 0.52 4.94 6.59
CA PRO A 127 -0.28 4.59 5.43
C PRO A 127 -1.78 4.52 5.71
N ASP A 128 -2.20 4.07 6.90
CA ASP A 128 -3.60 3.75 7.22
C ASP A 128 -4.37 4.92 7.84
N ALA A 129 -5.71 4.87 7.74
CA ALA A 129 -6.61 5.86 8.35
C ALA A 129 -6.57 5.83 9.88
N GLU A 130 -6.29 4.66 10.47
CA GLU A 130 -6.09 4.50 11.92
C GLU A 130 -4.66 4.06 12.25
N PRO A 131 -3.99 4.73 13.21
CA PRO A 131 -2.68 4.30 13.65
C PRO A 131 -2.77 3.05 14.54
N GLY A 132 -2.11 1.98 14.15
CA GLY A 132 -1.98 0.77 14.98
C GLY A 132 -1.22 1.05 16.29
N LEU A 133 -1.32 0.14 17.24
CA LEU A 133 -0.74 0.29 18.59
C LEU A 133 0.77 0.60 18.56
N ALA A 134 1.54 -0.08 17.71
CA ALA A 134 2.97 0.15 17.58
C ALA A 134 3.27 1.59 17.12
N VAL A 135 2.50 2.09 16.15
CA VAL A 135 2.64 3.46 15.66
C VAL A 135 2.32 4.47 16.76
N ARG A 136 1.22 4.28 17.51
CA ARG A 136 0.87 5.14 18.65
C ARG A 136 1.98 5.19 19.69
N ALA A 137 2.60 4.04 20.01
CA ALA A 137 3.70 3.95 20.96
C ALA A 137 4.96 4.68 20.49
N PHE A 138 5.31 4.60 19.20
CA PHE A 138 6.54 5.19 18.67
C PHE A 138 6.37 6.60 18.07
N ALA A 139 5.16 7.04 17.78
CA ALA A 139 4.88 8.39 17.27
C ALA A 139 5.47 9.54 18.13
N PRO A 140 5.54 9.46 19.47
CA PRO A 140 6.21 10.48 20.27
C PRO A 140 7.69 10.72 19.89
N LEU A 141 8.39 9.70 19.39
CA LEU A 141 9.80 9.79 18.98
C LEU A 141 9.98 10.53 17.65
N ALA A 142 8.93 10.64 16.84
CA ALA A 142 9.00 11.32 15.54
C ALA A 142 9.06 12.86 15.71
N ARG A 143 9.90 13.51 14.90
CA ARG A 143 9.96 14.99 14.78
C ARG A 143 8.79 15.52 13.96
N ARG A 144 8.39 14.77 12.92
CA ARG A 144 7.25 15.04 12.05
C ARG A 144 6.57 13.73 11.71
N ILE A 145 5.27 13.80 11.42
CA ILE A 145 4.46 12.65 11.01
C ILE A 145 3.78 13.01 9.70
N ALA A 146 4.03 12.21 8.65
CA ALA A 146 3.36 12.31 7.37
C ALA A 146 2.17 11.33 7.35
N LEU A 147 1.00 11.80 6.97
CA LEU A 147 -0.24 11.03 6.99
C LEU A 147 -0.80 10.86 5.59
N SER A 148 -1.34 9.69 5.30
CA SER A 148 -2.07 9.46 4.05
C SER A 148 -3.43 10.16 4.04
N PHE A 149 -4.13 10.19 5.19
CA PHE A 149 -5.53 10.62 5.26
C PHE A 149 -5.75 11.74 6.28
N PRO A 150 -6.64 12.71 5.98
CA PRO A 150 -6.97 13.81 6.91
C PRO A 150 -7.56 13.32 8.23
N VAL A 151 -8.39 12.27 8.21
CA VAL A 151 -9.04 11.69 9.39
C VAL A 151 -8.05 11.24 10.46
N THR A 152 -6.83 10.89 10.06
CA THR A 152 -5.75 10.44 10.96
C THR A 152 -5.18 11.59 11.81
N MET A 153 -5.39 12.86 11.42
CA MET A 153 -4.92 14.02 12.19
C MET A 153 -5.42 14.03 13.63
N ARG A 154 -6.62 13.52 13.88
CA ARG A 154 -7.26 13.48 15.24
C ARG A 154 -6.45 12.74 16.29
N TYR A 155 -5.54 11.86 15.88
CA TYR A 155 -4.71 11.07 16.79
C TYR A 155 -3.41 11.77 17.23
N PHE A 156 -3.10 12.94 16.66
CA PHE A 156 -1.83 13.62 16.88
C PHE A 156 -2.00 15.06 17.31
N LYS A 157 -0.99 15.57 18.03
CA LYS A 157 -0.97 16.98 18.43
C LYS A 157 -0.86 17.92 17.21
N PRO A 158 -1.54 19.08 17.24
CA PRO A 158 -1.41 20.08 16.19
C PRO A 158 0.05 20.43 15.89
N GLY A 159 0.38 20.61 14.61
CA GLY A 159 1.72 21.00 14.14
C GLY A 159 2.75 19.87 14.09
N LYS A 160 2.44 18.65 14.63
CA LYS A 160 3.32 17.49 14.54
C LYS A 160 3.08 16.65 13.30
N ALA A 161 1.82 16.50 12.91
CA ALA A 161 1.39 15.72 11.75
C ALA A 161 0.98 16.64 10.59
N ILE A 162 1.16 16.14 9.36
CA ILE A 162 0.79 16.80 8.12
C ILE A 162 0.23 15.76 7.15
N VAL A 163 -0.84 16.08 6.45
CA VAL A 163 -1.41 15.23 5.40
C VAL A 163 -0.57 15.40 4.14
N THR A 164 0.08 14.34 3.71
CA THR A 164 0.92 14.29 2.51
C THR A 164 0.30 13.46 1.39
N GLY A 165 -0.63 12.58 1.72
CA GLY A 165 -1.12 11.52 0.84
C GLY A 165 -0.31 10.23 0.96
N TYR A 166 -0.77 9.19 0.26
CA TYR A 166 -0.08 7.90 0.16
C TYR A 166 0.81 7.90 -1.08
N PRO A 167 2.12 7.66 -0.94
CA PRO A 167 3.05 7.62 -2.07
C PRO A 167 2.85 6.34 -2.88
N VAL A 168 2.29 6.48 -4.06
CA VAL A 168 2.09 5.38 -5.01
C VAL A 168 3.31 5.16 -5.88
N ARG A 169 3.40 3.99 -6.48
CA ARG A 169 4.43 3.68 -7.46
C ARG A 169 4.26 4.58 -8.71
N PRO A 170 5.35 5.06 -9.34
CA PRO A 170 5.28 5.95 -10.50
C PRO A 170 4.46 5.40 -11.68
N GLU A 171 4.40 4.06 -11.83
CA GLU A 171 3.65 3.39 -12.89
C GLU A 171 2.15 3.73 -12.85
N PHE A 172 1.58 3.96 -11.65
CA PHE A 172 0.18 4.38 -11.50
C PHE A 172 -0.10 5.76 -12.10
N LEU A 173 0.90 6.65 -12.11
CA LEU A 173 0.76 7.99 -12.68
C LEU A 173 0.80 7.99 -14.22
N GLN A 174 1.26 6.91 -14.83
CA GLN A 174 1.43 6.76 -16.28
C GLN A 174 0.43 5.79 -16.91
N ALA A 175 -0.23 4.96 -16.09
CA ALA A 175 -1.19 3.96 -16.55
C ALA A 175 -2.41 4.61 -17.20
N ASN A 176 -2.89 4.02 -18.29
CA ASN A 176 -4.09 4.46 -18.98
C ASN A 176 -4.87 3.28 -19.56
N ARG A 177 -6.16 3.52 -19.83
CA ARG A 177 -7.11 2.50 -20.31
C ARG A 177 -6.63 1.78 -21.55
N ALA A 178 -6.16 2.50 -22.56
CA ALA A 178 -5.75 1.91 -23.83
C ALA A 178 -4.53 0.96 -23.71
N GLN A 179 -3.62 1.24 -22.80
CA GLN A 179 -2.51 0.31 -22.48
C GLN A 179 -3.03 -0.97 -21.83
N GLY A 180 -3.94 -0.85 -20.85
CA GLY A 180 -4.53 -2.00 -20.19
C GLY A 180 -5.38 -2.86 -21.11
N GLN A 181 -6.22 -2.24 -21.97
CA GLN A 181 -7.01 -2.96 -22.97
C GLN A 181 -6.14 -3.84 -23.86
N ARG A 182 -5.04 -3.27 -24.39
CA ARG A 182 -4.09 -4.03 -25.22
C ARG A 182 -3.35 -5.11 -24.43
N LEU A 183 -2.92 -4.81 -23.20
CA LEU A 183 -2.12 -5.74 -22.39
C LEU A 183 -2.92 -6.98 -21.98
N PHE A 184 -4.22 -6.81 -21.72
CA PHE A 184 -5.09 -7.89 -21.25
C PHE A 184 -6.04 -8.40 -22.34
N ASP A 185 -5.88 -7.95 -23.59
CA ASP A 185 -6.71 -8.36 -24.73
C ASP A 185 -8.20 -8.20 -24.40
N LEU A 186 -8.60 -6.99 -23.98
CA LEU A 186 -9.97 -6.68 -23.60
C LEU A 186 -10.74 -6.13 -24.78
N ALA A 187 -11.99 -6.61 -24.93
CA ALA A 187 -12.91 -6.10 -25.94
C ALA A 187 -13.55 -4.76 -25.50
N ASP A 188 -13.99 -3.97 -26.47
CA ASP A 188 -14.55 -2.62 -26.20
C ASP A 188 -16.07 -2.65 -25.90
N ASP A 189 -16.74 -3.78 -26.12
CA ASP A 189 -18.19 -3.93 -26.09
C ASP A 189 -18.75 -4.25 -24.70
N LEU A 190 -17.91 -4.59 -23.73
CA LEU A 190 -18.31 -4.95 -22.38
C LEU A 190 -17.49 -4.21 -21.33
N PRO A 191 -18.12 -3.83 -20.21
CA PRO A 191 -17.40 -3.27 -19.08
C PRO A 191 -16.40 -4.28 -18.49
N VAL A 192 -15.37 -3.76 -17.83
CA VAL A 192 -14.31 -4.55 -17.20
C VAL A 192 -14.41 -4.45 -15.68
N VAL A 193 -14.53 -5.58 -15.03
CA VAL A 193 -14.47 -5.71 -13.56
C VAL A 193 -13.14 -6.31 -13.16
N MET A 194 -12.40 -5.60 -12.31
CA MET A 194 -11.20 -6.17 -11.69
C MET A 194 -11.53 -6.74 -10.33
N VAL A 195 -10.97 -7.92 -10.01
CA VAL A 195 -11.06 -8.54 -8.69
C VAL A 195 -9.66 -8.73 -8.11
N MET A 196 -9.42 -8.22 -6.89
CA MET A 196 -8.09 -8.30 -6.28
C MET A 196 -8.16 -8.43 -4.75
N GLY A 197 -7.64 -9.53 -4.23
CA GLY A 197 -7.56 -9.80 -2.79
C GLY A 197 -6.33 -9.22 -2.07
N GLY A 198 -5.44 -8.56 -2.81
CA GLY A 198 -4.11 -8.14 -2.32
C GLY A 198 -3.02 -9.18 -2.61
N SER A 199 -1.80 -8.97 -2.09
CA SER A 199 -0.60 -9.76 -2.43
C SER A 199 -0.68 -11.26 -2.04
N THR A 200 -1.47 -11.59 -1.03
CA THR A 200 -1.67 -12.99 -0.56
C THR A 200 -2.92 -13.64 -1.13
N GLY A 201 -3.78 -12.88 -1.81
CA GLY A 201 -5.12 -13.28 -2.19
C GLY A 201 -6.14 -13.04 -1.08
N ALA A 202 -7.41 -13.37 -1.34
CA ALA A 202 -8.51 -13.26 -0.40
C ALA A 202 -9.49 -14.42 -0.62
N HIS A 203 -9.31 -15.51 0.12
CA HIS A 203 -10.03 -16.77 -0.07
C HIS A 203 -11.56 -16.59 -0.12
N SER A 204 -12.15 -15.91 0.88
CA SER A 204 -13.59 -15.65 0.93
C SER A 204 -14.09 -14.88 -0.31
N LEU A 205 -13.35 -13.84 -0.73
CA LEU A 205 -13.66 -13.07 -1.93
C LEU A 205 -13.55 -13.93 -3.19
N ASN A 206 -12.47 -14.72 -3.32
CA ASN A 206 -12.25 -15.59 -4.47
C ASN A 206 -13.36 -16.63 -4.62
N LEU A 207 -13.82 -17.25 -3.53
CA LEU A 207 -14.93 -18.21 -3.56
C LEU A 207 -16.23 -17.54 -3.98
N THR A 208 -16.56 -16.38 -3.40
CA THR A 208 -17.77 -15.64 -3.75
C THR A 208 -17.78 -15.22 -5.23
N VAL A 209 -16.65 -14.74 -5.74
CA VAL A 209 -16.50 -14.41 -7.17
C VAL A 209 -16.60 -15.67 -8.03
N SER A 210 -16.06 -16.79 -7.56
CA SER A 210 -16.17 -18.09 -8.22
C SER A 210 -17.64 -18.50 -8.43
N ASP A 211 -18.46 -18.39 -7.38
CA ASP A 211 -19.89 -18.73 -7.43
C ASP A 211 -20.70 -17.78 -8.33
N ALA A 212 -20.26 -16.52 -8.41
CA ALA A 212 -20.89 -15.47 -9.21
C ALA A 212 -20.30 -15.34 -10.64
N LEU A 213 -19.28 -16.15 -11.00
CA LEU A 213 -18.46 -15.91 -12.18
C LEU A 213 -19.23 -16.01 -13.49
N GLU A 214 -19.95 -17.11 -13.71
CA GLU A 214 -20.66 -17.34 -14.96
C GLU A 214 -21.74 -16.26 -15.21
N PRO A 215 -22.65 -15.95 -14.26
CA PRO A 215 -23.56 -14.82 -14.40
C PRO A 215 -22.88 -13.50 -14.67
N LEU A 216 -21.78 -13.18 -13.99
CA LEU A 216 -21.05 -11.94 -14.18
C LEU A 216 -20.44 -11.84 -15.59
N LEU A 217 -19.91 -12.94 -16.14
CA LEU A 217 -19.29 -12.98 -17.46
C LEU A 217 -20.30 -12.77 -18.62
N HIS A 218 -21.61 -12.88 -18.39
CA HIS A 218 -22.60 -12.46 -19.36
C HIS A 218 -22.68 -10.94 -19.51
N HIS A 219 -22.32 -10.18 -18.48
CA HIS A 219 -22.44 -8.72 -18.41
C HIS A 219 -21.10 -7.97 -18.46
N ALA A 220 -19.96 -8.65 -18.17
CA ALA A 220 -18.65 -8.00 -18.06
C ALA A 220 -17.50 -8.92 -18.47
N GLN A 221 -16.35 -8.32 -18.75
CA GLN A 221 -15.05 -8.99 -18.73
C GLN A 221 -14.47 -8.91 -17.31
N VAL A 222 -13.75 -9.93 -16.88
CA VAL A 222 -13.20 -10.00 -15.52
C VAL A 222 -11.68 -10.20 -15.56
N ILE A 223 -10.94 -9.31 -14.90
CA ILE A 223 -9.51 -9.48 -14.58
C ILE A 223 -9.42 -9.89 -13.11
N HIS A 224 -8.99 -11.10 -12.82
CA HIS A 224 -8.97 -11.65 -11.46
C HIS A 224 -7.55 -11.96 -11.00
N LEU A 225 -7.08 -11.28 -9.96
CA LEU A 225 -5.84 -11.56 -9.25
C LEU A 225 -6.14 -12.38 -7.99
N CYS A 226 -6.10 -13.70 -8.11
CA CYS A 226 -6.60 -14.61 -7.09
C CYS A 226 -5.60 -14.97 -5.97
N GLY A 227 -4.31 -14.75 -6.18
CA GLY A 227 -3.28 -15.22 -5.25
C GLY A 227 -2.94 -16.71 -5.45
N VAL A 228 -2.05 -17.20 -4.59
CA VAL A 228 -1.50 -18.58 -4.70
C VAL A 228 -2.51 -19.64 -4.28
N GLN A 229 -3.30 -19.33 -3.24
CA GLN A 229 -4.09 -20.33 -2.53
C GLN A 229 -5.20 -20.92 -3.40
N ASP A 230 -5.90 -20.10 -4.17
CA ASP A 230 -7.11 -20.47 -4.89
C ASP A 230 -6.89 -20.64 -6.41
N GLU A 231 -5.65 -20.47 -6.88
CA GLU A 231 -5.32 -20.50 -8.30
C GLU A 231 -5.79 -21.80 -8.98
N GLN A 232 -5.53 -22.94 -8.36
CA GLN A 232 -5.87 -24.25 -8.95
C GLN A 232 -7.38 -24.43 -9.09
N LEU A 233 -8.15 -24.07 -8.05
CA LEU A 233 -9.59 -24.14 -8.05
C LEU A 233 -10.19 -23.27 -9.17
N LEU A 234 -9.77 -22.01 -9.24
CA LEU A 234 -10.28 -21.05 -10.21
C LEU A 234 -9.85 -21.37 -11.65
N ARG A 235 -8.68 -21.97 -11.86
CA ARG A 235 -8.27 -22.49 -13.18
C ARG A 235 -9.14 -23.66 -13.64
N GLN A 236 -9.49 -24.57 -12.73
CA GLN A 236 -10.38 -25.69 -13.02
C GLN A 236 -11.77 -25.17 -13.41
N GLN A 237 -12.33 -24.26 -12.64
CA GLN A 237 -13.62 -23.62 -12.94
C GLN A 237 -13.59 -22.91 -14.30
N ARG A 238 -12.56 -22.09 -14.56
CA ARG A 238 -12.37 -21.45 -15.86
C ARG A 238 -12.36 -22.46 -17.01
N GLY A 239 -11.76 -23.64 -16.79
CA GLY A 239 -11.73 -24.73 -17.76
C GLY A 239 -13.13 -25.27 -18.13
N GLY A 240 -14.09 -25.23 -17.21
CA GLY A 240 -15.47 -25.66 -17.39
C GLY A 240 -16.39 -24.63 -18.05
N LEU A 241 -15.97 -23.37 -18.19
CA LEU A 241 -16.79 -22.32 -18.80
C LEU A 241 -16.95 -22.55 -20.31
N ASP A 242 -18.09 -22.06 -20.85
CA ASP A 242 -18.28 -21.92 -22.30
C ASP A 242 -17.09 -21.16 -22.93
N PRO A 243 -16.62 -21.53 -24.15
CA PRO A 243 -15.50 -20.88 -24.80
C PRO A 243 -15.60 -19.35 -24.89
N THR A 244 -16.80 -18.81 -25.13
CA THR A 244 -17.05 -17.37 -25.23
C THR A 244 -16.89 -16.70 -23.86
N LEU A 245 -17.45 -17.25 -22.82
CA LEU A 245 -17.31 -16.75 -21.44
C LEU A 245 -15.86 -16.89 -20.95
N ARG A 246 -15.21 -17.99 -21.29
CA ARG A 246 -13.80 -18.22 -20.95
C ARG A 246 -12.87 -17.13 -21.49
N GLN A 247 -13.14 -16.60 -22.69
CA GLN A 247 -12.41 -15.49 -23.28
C GLN A 247 -12.60 -14.17 -22.50
N ARG A 248 -13.69 -14.00 -21.79
CA ARG A 248 -13.98 -12.81 -20.95
C ARG A 248 -13.34 -12.89 -19.57
N TYR A 249 -12.74 -14.02 -19.19
CA TYR A 249 -12.13 -14.23 -17.87
C TYR A 249 -10.60 -14.31 -17.93
N ARG A 250 -9.92 -13.26 -17.46
CA ARG A 250 -8.47 -13.16 -17.35
C ARG A 250 -8.04 -13.48 -15.93
N LEU A 251 -7.63 -14.73 -15.67
CA LEU A 251 -7.22 -15.20 -14.35
C LEU A 251 -5.70 -15.16 -14.20
N PHE A 252 -5.22 -14.48 -13.16
CA PHE A 252 -3.82 -14.39 -12.81
C PHE A 252 -3.62 -14.76 -11.34
N ARG A 253 -2.61 -15.57 -11.08
CA ARG A 253 -2.15 -15.80 -9.71
C ARG A 253 -1.59 -14.52 -9.09
N TYR A 254 -0.76 -13.82 -9.83
CA TYR A 254 -0.08 -12.60 -9.44
C TYR A 254 0.39 -11.86 -10.70
N LEU A 255 0.40 -10.55 -10.67
CA LEU A 255 0.99 -9.72 -11.70
C LEU A 255 2.21 -9.00 -11.14
N HIS A 256 3.40 -9.33 -11.63
CA HIS A 256 4.63 -8.61 -11.30
C HIS A 256 4.66 -7.22 -11.92
N ARG A 257 4.05 -7.08 -13.09
CA ARG A 257 3.84 -5.83 -13.85
C ARG A 257 2.42 -5.84 -14.40
N GLY A 258 1.89 -4.65 -14.71
CA GLY A 258 0.58 -4.53 -15.35
C GLY A 258 -0.59 -4.31 -14.40
N VAL A 259 -0.37 -4.29 -13.05
CA VAL A 259 -1.47 -3.96 -12.11
C VAL A 259 -2.03 -2.55 -12.34
N PRO A 260 -1.21 -1.49 -12.51
CA PRO A 260 -1.73 -0.17 -12.83
C PRO A 260 -2.55 -0.14 -14.12
N GLU A 261 -2.10 -0.83 -15.16
CA GLU A 261 -2.77 -0.93 -16.44
C GLU A 261 -4.08 -1.73 -16.35
N ALA A 262 -4.11 -2.82 -15.56
CA ALA A 262 -5.33 -3.58 -15.30
C ALA A 262 -6.38 -2.71 -14.59
N MET A 263 -5.97 -1.97 -13.56
CA MET A 263 -6.85 -1.03 -12.85
C MET A 263 -7.32 0.11 -13.76
N ALA A 264 -6.44 0.67 -14.59
CA ALA A 264 -6.78 1.75 -15.52
C ALA A 264 -7.73 1.31 -16.63
N ALA A 265 -7.72 0.03 -17.01
CA ALA A 265 -8.66 -0.54 -17.98
C ALA A 265 -10.02 -0.91 -17.38
N SER A 266 -10.13 -0.96 -16.05
CA SER A 266 -11.34 -1.42 -15.37
C SER A 266 -12.36 -0.30 -15.19
N ASP A 267 -13.64 -0.64 -15.24
CA ASP A 267 -14.78 0.24 -14.98
C ASP A 267 -15.25 0.15 -13.52
N LEU A 268 -14.96 -0.99 -12.87
CA LEU A 268 -15.26 -1.26 -11.47
C LEU A 268 -14.19 -2.20 -10.89
N ILE A 269 -13.85 -2.03 -9.63
CA ILE A 269 -12.99 -2.98 -8.92
C ILE A 269 -13.69 -3.53 -7.68
N VAL A 270 -13.52 -4.84 -7.43
CA VAL A 270 -13.86 -5.49 -6.17
C VAL A 270 -12.56 -5.86 -5.46
N CYS A 271 -12.28 -5.25 -4.31
CA CYS A 271 -11.01 -5.50 -3.64
C CYS A 271 -11.06 -5.33 -2.12
N ARG A 272 -9.98 -5.76 -1.45
CA ARG A 272 -9.73 -5.45 -0.04
C ARG A 272 -9.42 -3.97 0.15
N ALA A 273 -9.79 -3.39 1.31
CA ALA A 273 -9.55 -1.99 1.65
C ALA A 273 -8.16 -1.76 2.27
N GLY A 274 -7.10 -2.27 1.61
CA GLY A 274 -5.72 -1.99 2.02
C GLY A 274 -5.34 -0.54 1.77
N ALA A 275 -4.39 0.01 2.54
CA ALA A 275 -3.99 1.41 2.44
C ALA A 275 -3.48 1.82 1.04
N SER A 276 -2.82 0.91 0.31
CA SER A 276 -2.35 1.18 -1.06
C SER A 276 -3.52 1.37 -2.03
N ALA A 277 -4.53 0.49 -1.96
CA ALA A 277 -5.72 0.58 -2.81
C ALA A 277 -6.43 1.94 -2.63
N LEU A 278 -6.49 2.44 -1.38
CA LEU A 278 -7.10 3.72 -1.08
C LEU A 278 -6.41 4.94 -1.71
N ALA A 279 -5.23 4.77 -2.26
CA ALA A 279 -4.55 5.82 -3.00
C ALA A 279 -4.48 5.54 -4.50
N GLU A 280 -4.37 4.26 -4.86
CA GLU A 280 -4.30 3.79 -6.24
C GLU A 280 -5.65 4.01 -6.95
N LEU A 281 -6.78 3.68 -6.26
CA LEU A 281 -8.13 3.89 -6.78
C LEU A 281 -8.45 5.38 -7.09
N PRO A 282 -8.21 6.33 -6.17
CA PRO A 282 -8.38 7.75 -6.43
C PRO A 282 -7.59 8.28 -7.64
N LEU A 283 -6.33 7.86 -7.79
CA LEU A 283 -5.49 8.28 -8.91
C LEU A 283 -6.04 7.85 -10.26
N LEU A 284 -6.59 6.65 -10.33
CA LEU A 284 -7.16 6.08 -11.55
C LEU A 284 -8.66 6.40 -11.70
N ARG A 285 -9.26 7.13 -10.74
CA ARG A 285 -10.69 7.44 -10.70
C ARG A 285 -11.55 6.17 -10.81
N LEU A 286 -11.11 5.08 -10.19
CA LEU A 286 -11.73 3.77 -10.34
C LEU A 286 -12.78 3.53 -9.23
N PRO A 287 -14.08 3.44 -9.57
CA PRO A 287 -15.14 3.06 -8.64
C PRO A 287 -14.87 1.69 -8.00
N ALA A 288 -15.23 1.53 -6.72
CA ALA A 288 -14.87 0.32 -6.00
C ALA A 288 -16.01 -0.27 -5.16
N VAL A 289 -16.07 -1.59 -5.13
CA VAL A 289 -16.71 -2.39 -4.09
C VAL A 289 -15.61 -2.85 -3.14
N LEU A 290 -15.58 -2.30 -1.95
CA LEU A 290 -14.57 -2.61 -0.94
C LEU A 290 -15.07 -3.70 -0.01
N VAL A 291 -14.27 -4.76 0.14
CA VAL A 291 -14.52 -5.85 1.09
C VAL A 291 -13.44 -5.81 2.17
N PRO A 292 -13.64 -5.08 3.28
CA PRO A 292 -12.63 -4.97 4.35
C PRO A 292 -12.25 -6.34 4.91
N HIS A 293 -10.95 -6.52 5.19
CA HIS A 293 -10.50 -7.75 5.84
C HIS A 293 -10.88 -7.74 7.33
N PRO A 294 -11.55 -8.79 7.85
CA PRO A 294 -12.14 -8.79 9.19
C PRO A 294 -11.14 -8.61 10.35
N TYR A 295 -9.86 -8.90 10.11
CA TYR A 295 -8.80 -8.82 11.13
C TYR A 295 -7.76 -7.71 10.86
N GLY A 296 -7.99 -6.81 9.91
CA GLY A 296 -6.95 -5.94 9.36
C GLY A 296 -7.13 -4.44 9.58
N HIS A 297 -8.03 -3.96 10.44
CA HIS A 297 -8.36 -2.53 10.62
C HIS A 297 -8.72 -1.83 9.29
N GLN A 298 -9.26 -2.59 8.31
CA GLN A 298 -9.58 -2.06 6.99
C GLN A 298 -10.95 -1.35 6.92
N ASP A 299 -11.77 -1.48 7.97
CA ASP A 299 -13.08 -0.82 8.02
C ASP A 299 -12.95 0.71 7.98
N ALA A 300 -12.03 1.28 8.73
CA ALA A 300 -11.77 2.72 8.71
C ALA A 300 -11.22 3.20 7.36
N ASN A 301 -10.44 2.37 6.70
CA ASN A 301 -9.95 2.61 5.36
C ASN A 301 -11.13 2.63 4.35
N ALA A 302 -11.99 1.60 4.38
CA ALA A 302 -13.16 1.53 3.50
C ALA A 302 -14.13 2.70 3.76
N ALA A 303 -14.43 2.98 5.03
CA ALA A 303 -15.31 4.07 5.43
C ALA A 303 -14.87 5.41 4.83
N PHE A 304 -13.57 5.69 4.78
CA PHE A 304 -13.06 6.92 4.18
C PHE A 304 -13.47 7.09 2.71
N LEU A 305 -13.36 6.06 1.85
CA LEU A 305 -13.77 6.16 0.45
C LEU A 305 -15.30 6.15 0.28
N VAL A 306 -16.02 5.42 1.13
CA VAL A 306 -17.49 5.37 1.12
C VAL A 306 -18.08 6.72 1.51
N GLU A 307 -17.63 7.34 2.60
CA GLU A 307 -18.07 8.66 3.07
C GLU A 307 -17.85 9.76 2.02
N HIS A 308 -16.84 9.61 1.17
CA HIS A 308 -16.55 10.55 0.08
C HIS A 308 -17.21 10.18 -1.24
N GLY A 309 -18.03 9.12 -1.28
CA GLY A 309 -18.82 8.72 -2.45
C GLY A 309 -18.03 8.01 -3.55
N GLY A 310 -16.78 7.59 -3.31
CA GLY A 310 -15.96 6.89 -4.31
C GLY A 310 -16.12 5.38 -4.31
N ALA A 311 -16.70 4.80 -3.26
CA ALA A 311 -16.83 3.36 -3.08
C ALA A 311 -18.14 2.97 -2.40
N VAL A 312 -18.48 1.70 -2.50
CA VAL A 312 -19.44 1.03 -1.61
C VAL A 312 -18.69 -0.05 -0.81
N SER A 313 -19.14 -0.33 0.40
CA SER A 313 -18.52 -1.35 1.25
C SER A 313 -19.46 -2.54 1.43
N LEU A 314 -18.92 -3.74 1.26
CA LEU A 314 -19.60 -4.99 1.56
C LEU A 314 -18.79 -5.73 2.65
N PRO A 315 -19.35 -5.95 3.85
CA PRO A 315 -18.67 -6.72 4.89
C PRO A 315 -18.31 -8.14 4.42
N ASP A 316 -17.15 -8.66 4.83
CA ASP A 316 -16.70 -10.00 4.45
C ASP A 316 -17.72 -11.09 4.83
N ALA A 317 -18.41 -10.93 5.96
CA ALA A 317 -19.47 -11.84 6.41
C ALA A 317 -20.74 -11.85 5.49
N ALA A 318 -20.93 -10.80 4.70
CA ALA A 318 -22.05 -10.70 3.75
C ALA A 318 -21.75 -11.33 2.38
N LEU A 319 -20.52 -11.72 2.11
CA LEU A 319 -20.10 -12.32 0.83
C LEU A 319 -20.90 -13.59 0.50
N GLY A 320 -21.08 -14.50 1.48
CA GLY A 320 -21.75 -15.77 1.28
C GLY A 320 -23.29 -15.70 1.06
N GLN A 321 -23.88 -14.50 1.06
CA GLN A 321 -25.33 -14.28 0.91
C GLN A 321 -25.73 -13.85 -0.51
N GLY A 322 -24.86 -13.97 -1.50
CA GLY A 322 -25.12 -13.59 -2.90
C GLY A 322 -25.15 -12.08 -3.16
N GLY A 323 -24.93 -11.26 -2.15
CA GLY A 323 -25.02 -9.79 -2.25
C GLY A 323 -23.97 -9.15 -3.17
N LEU A 324 -22.83 -9.82 -3.40
CA LEU A 324 -21.76 -9.27 -4.25
C LEU A 324 -22.19 -9.17 -5.72
N LEU A 325 -22.78 -10.22 -6.27
CA LEU A 325 -23.19 -10.24 -7.68
C LEU A 325 -24.20 -9.13 -7.97
N GLY A 326 -25.30 -9.08 -7.19
CA GLY A 326 -26.32 -8.05 -7.35
C GLY A 326 -25.73 -6.64 -7.27
N LEU A 327 -24.90 -6.37 -6.25
CA LEU A 327 -24.25 -5.06 -6.09
C LEU A 327 -23.33 -4.69 -7.28
N VAL A 328 -22.59 -5.66 -7.81
CA VAL A 328 -21.72 -5.43 -8.98
C VAL A 328 -22.55 -5.17 -10.22
N LEU A 329 -23.61 -5.96 -10.47
CA LEU A 329 -24.48 -5.75 -11.63
C LEU A 329 -25.24 -4.43 -11.57
N ASP A 330 -25.80 -4.07 -10.41
CA ASP A 330 -26.44 -2.75 -10.18
C ASP A 330 -25.49 -1.57 -10.50
N LEU A 331 -24.22 -1.71 -10.09
CA LEU A 331 -23.22 -0.69 -10.42
C LEU A 331 -22.82 -0.71 -11.89
N LEU A 332 -22.81 -1.85 -12.56
CA LEU A 332 -22.48 -1.93 -13.99
C LEU A 332 -23.60 -1.39 -14.89
N GLU A 333 -24.85 -1.47 -14.46
CA GLU A 333 -26.02 -0.93 -15.18
C GLU A 333 -26.20 0.58 -14.98
N ASP A 334 -25.69 1.14 -13.88
CA ASP A 334 -25.82 2.57 -13.55
C ASP A 334 -24.55 3.37 -13.92
N ASP A 335 -24.41 3.73 -15.19
CA ASP A 335 -23.30 4.52 -15.72
C ASP A 335 -23.15 5.87 -15.00
N LYS A 336 -24.30 6.51 -14.65
CA LYS A 336 -24.30 7.79 -13.97
C LYS A 336 -23.69 7.67 -12.57
N ARG A 337 -24.10 6.68 -11.82
CA ARG A 337 -23.56 6.41 -10.47
C ARG A 337 -22.06 6.09 -10.53
N ARG A 338 -21.61 5.28 -11.51
CA ARG A 338 -20.18 5.02 -11.68
C ARG A 338 -19.40 6.29 -12.01
N ALA A 339 -19.93 7.15 -12.87
CA ALA A 339 -19.29 8.43 -13.21
C ALA A 339 -19.18 9.35 -11.98
N GLU A 340 -20.22 9.44 -11.16
CA GLU A 340 -20.21 10.20 -9.89
C GLU A 340 -19.18 9.63 -8.91
N MET A 341 -19.09 8.31 -8.78
CA MET A 341 -18.08 7.63 -7.96
C MET A 341 -16.66 7.90 -8.48
N ALA A 342 -16.43 7.84 -9.78
CA ALA A 342 -15.14 8.12 -10.40
C ALA A 342 -14.70 9.58 -10.17
N GLU A 343 -15.63 10.52 -10.27
CA GLU A 343 -15.36 11.93 -9.96
C GLU A 343 -15.03 12.13 -8.48
N ALA A 344 -15.76 11.48 -7.59
CA ALA A 344 -15.51 11.47 -6.15
C ALA A 344 -14.10 10.93 -5.84
N MET A 345 -13.69 9.82 -6.45
CA MET A 345 -12.33 9.28 -6.37
C MET A 345 -11.30 10.32 -6.83
N GLY A 346 -11.52 10.95 -7.98
CA GLY A 346 -10.59 11.96 -8.53
C GLY A 346 -10.32 13.13 -7.57
N ARG A 347 -11.32 13.57 -6.80
CA ARG A 347 -11.16 14.64 -5.77
C ARG A 347 -10.23 14.22 -4.61
N LEU A 348 -10.11 12.93 -4.34
CA LEU A 348 -9.26 12.37 -3.29
C LEU A 348 -7.82 12.12 -3.74
N ALA A 349 -7.54 12.15 -5.03
CA ALA A 349 -6.22 11.86 -5.59
C ALA A 349 -5.13 12.79 -5.03
N ARG A 350 -3.97 12.21 -4.72
CA ARG A 350 -2.78 12.94 -4.21
C ARG A 350 -1.53 12.50 -4.98
N PRO A 351 -1.41 12.84 -6.27
CA PRO A 351 -0.29 12.37 -7.10
C PRO A 351 1.08 12.82 -6.60
N GLN A 352 1.17 13.95 -5.87
CA GLN A 352 2.44 14.49 -5.33
C GLN A 352 2.81 13.92 -3.96
N ALA A 353 2.14 12.85 -3.47
CA ALA A 353 2.36 12.35 -2.12
C ALA A 353 3.82 11.95 -1.84
N ALA A 354 4.49 11.30 -2.80
CA ALA A 354 5.90 10.94 -2.68
C ALA A 354 6.81 12.17 -2.55
N ASP A 355 6.58 13.18 -3.39
CA ASP A 355 7.34 14.44 -3.37
C ASP A 355 7.12 15.23 -2.09
N ASN A 356 5.89 15.27 -1.58
CA ASN A 356 5.56 15.93 -0.33
C ASN A 356 6.30 15.30 0.87
N ILE A 357 6.35 13.97 0.94
CA ILE A 357 7.09 13.26 1.99
C ILE A 357 8.59 13.45 1.80
N ALA A 358 9.09 13.36 0.57
CA ALA A 358 10.49 13.60 0.26
C ALA A 358 10.94 15.00 0.69
N ALA A 359 10.16 16.03 0.34
CA ALA A 359 10.41 17.41 0.75
C ALA A 359 10.45 17.56 2.29
N LEU A 360 9.51 16.91 3.00
CA LEU A 360 9.48 16.92 4.46
C LEU A 360 10.74 16.27 5.07
N VAL A 361 11.18 15.12 4.56
CA VAL A 361 12.39 14.42 5.01
C VAL A 361 13.63 15.26 4.75
N LEU A 362 13.77 15.80 3.54
CA LEU A 362 14.91 16.64 3.15
C LEU A 362 14.98 17.93 3.97
N ALA A 363 13.84 18.56 4.27
CA ALA A 363 13.79 19.75 5.12
C ALA A 363 14.27 19.44 6.55
N VAL A 364 13.85 18.30 7.11
CA VAL A 364 14.30 17.84 8.43
C VAL A 364 15.80 17.51 8.43
N ALA A 365 16.31 16.85 7.38
CA ALA A 365 17.72 16.52 7.22
C ALA A 365 18.63 17.77 7.09
N ARG A 366 18.20 18.76 6.30
CA ARG A 366 18.95 20.04 6.13
C ARG A 366 19.07 20.80 7.45
N ARG A 367 18.01 20.88 8.23
CA ARG A 367 18.02 21.53 9.55
C ARG A 367 19.02 20.85 10.49
N LYS A 368 19.07 19.52 10.54
CA LYS A 368 20.03 18.78 11.37
C LYS A 368 21.47 19.04 10.92
N ARG A 369 21.73 19.04 9.60
CA ARG A 369 23.08 19.33 9.06
C ARG A 369 23.55 20.75 9.39
N GLY A 370 22.66 21.73 9.38
CA GLY A 370 22.99 23.12 9.72
C GLY A 370 23.24 23.36 11.22
N THR A 371 22.86 22.40 12.07
CA THR A 371 23.09 22.45 13.55
C THR A 371 24.24 21.54 14.01
N SER A 372 24.89 20.83 13.11
CA SER A 372 26.04 19.94 13.35
C SER A 372 27.30 20.55 12.78
#